data_dfd8a98326d8eac848835b57fe48b0ea
#
_entry.id   dfd8a98326d8eac848835b57fe48b0ea
#
_cell.length_a   1.000
_cell.length_b   1.000
_cell.length_c   1.000
_cell.angle_alpha   90.00
_cell.angle_beta   90.00
_cell.angle_gamma   90.00
#
_symmetry.space_group_name_H-M   'P 1'
#
loop_
_entity.id
_entity.type
_entity.pdbx_description
1 polymer ?
#
loop_
_entity_poly.entity_id
_entity_poly.type
_entity_poly.pdbx_seq_one_letter_code
_entity_poly.pdbx_strand_id
1 'polypeptide(L)'
;MKSMKPFFLLLAVSISLGTNAQRIKLVEGDLSVLKTEQKINTEFAYENMRVGKFDKEEAYVVDKKESLNKKEAGRGDTWAKAWVSDRNARFEPKFNELFEKSSNLAISKNAKYTLIFKTIFTEPGFNIAITRKNAEINADVWIVETANKDKVIAKATVQKAVGRTFGGYDFDTGERLSEAYADAGKALGKFIKDKL
;
A
#
# COMPACT_ATOMS: atom_id res chain seq x y z
N MET A 1 32.01 -18.99 -59.78
CA MET A 1 30.74 -19.04 -59.07
C MET A 1 30.97 -18.70 -57.60
N LYS A 2 30.58 -17.45 -57.16
CA LYS A 2 30.73 -17.02 -55.77
C LYS A 2 29.44 -17.38 -55.02
N SER A 3 29.57 -18.19 -54.00
CA SER A 3 28.47 -18.58 -53.09
C SER A 3 28.11 -17.42 -52.15
N MET A 4 26.95 -16.85 -52.33
CA MET A 4 26.35 -15.89 -51.39
C MET A 4 25.70 -16.67 -50.21
N LYS A 5 26.23 -16.50 -48.99
CA LYS A 5 25.62 -17.00 -47.78
C LYS A 5 24.51 -16.03 -47.34
N PRO A 6 23.28 -16.51 -47.05
CA PRO A 6 22.24 -15.62 -46.54
C PRO A 6 22.56 -15.21 -45.07
N PHE A 7 22.60 -13.91 -44.84
CA PHE A 7 22.73 -13.31 -43.52
C PHE A 7 21.34 -13.25 -42.88
N PHE A 8 21.06 -14.16 -41.96
CA PHE A 8 19.82 -14.18 -41.19
C PHE A 8 19.89 -13.09 -40.11
N LEU A 9 19.19 -11.98 -40.33
CA LEU A 9 19.05 -10.88 -39.36
C LEU A 9 17.99 -11.31 -38.33
N LEU A 10 18.44 -11.74 -37.15
CA LEU A 10 17.58 -12.08 -36.03
C LEU A 10 17.02 -10.80 -35.41
N LEU A 11 15.79 -10.43 -35.76
CA LEU A 11 15.09 -9.28 -35.16
C LEU A 11 14.64 -9.68 -33.74
N ALA A 12 15.40 -9.28 -32.71
CA ALA A 12 15.01 -9.45 -31.30
C ALA A 12 13.89 -8.44 -30.97
N VAL A 13 12.65 -8.94 -30.97
CA VAL A 13 11.49 -8.18 -30.45
C VAL A 13 11.58 -8.16 -28.96
N SER A 14 12.05 -7.05 -28.39
CA SER A 14 12.01 -6.78 -26.93
C SER A 14 10.58 -6.49 -26.53
N ILE A 15 9.85 -7.50 -26.05
CA ILE A 15 8.55 -7.30 -25.39
C ILE A 15 8.84 -6.70 -24.02
N SER A 16 8.74 -5.38 -23.91
CA SER A 16 8.70 -4.69 -22.61
C SER A 16 7.37 -5.04 -21.91
N LEU A 17 7.41 -6.08 -21.08
CA LEU A 17 6.34 -6.33 -20.12
C LEU A 17 6.28 -5.14 -19.18
N GLY A 18 5.30 -4.27 -19.37
CA GLY A 18 5.00 -3.17 -18.46
C GLY A 18 4.70 -3.74 -17.08
N THR A 19 5.71 -3.79 -16.22
CA THR A 19 5.51 -4.13 -14.82
C THR A 19 4.66 -3.03 -14.20
N ASN A 20 3.48 -3.38 -13.66
CA ASN A 20 2.68 -2.50 -12.82
C ASN A 20 3.43 -2.29 -11.49
N ALA A 21 4.52 -1.54 -11.55
CA ALA A 21 5.31 -1.22 -10.38
C ALA A 21 4.57 -0.18 -9.54
N GLN A 22 4.64 -0.34 -8.22
CA GLN A 22 4.24 0.68 -7.27
C GLN A 22 4.89 2.02 -7.65
N ARG A 23 4.10 3.10 -7.61
CA ARG A 23 4.57 4.45 -7.92
C ARG A 23 4.42 5.35 -6.72
N ILE A 24 5.55 5.94 -6.30
CA ILE A 24 5.54 7.01 -5.31
C ILE A 24 5.95 8.30 -6.02
N LYS A 25 5.16 9.35 -5.79
CA LYS A 25 5.40 10.66 -6.39
C LYS A 25 5.31 11.74 -5.31
N LEU A 26 6.36 12.55 -5.19
CA LEU A 26 6.27 13.82 -4.47
C LEU A 26 5.41 14.78 -5.32
N VAL A 27 4.35 15.29 -4.73
CA VAL A 27 3.38 16.17 -5.39
C VAL A 27 3.68 17.63 -5.08
N GLU A 28 4.07 17.90 -3.82
CA GLU A 28 4.29 19.26 -3.31
C GLU A 28 5.32 19.24 -2.18
N GLY A 29 6.04 20.33 -2.00
CA GLY A 29 6.95 20.53 -0.90
C GLY A 29 8.33 19.89 -1.07
N ASP A 30 9.06 19.80 0.04
CA ASP A 30 10.42 19.28 0.09
C ASP A 30 10.62 18.40 1.32
N LEU A 31 11.33 17.29 1.14
CA LEU A 31 11.64 16.33 2.21
C LEU A 31 12.97 16.63 2.91
N SER A 32 13.73 17.64 2.47
CA SER A 32 15.06 17.96 3.02
C SER A 32 15.07 18.24 4.52
N VAL A 33 13.94 18.68 5.07
CA VAL A 33 13.78 18.88 6.54
C VAL A 33 13.97 17.58 7.34
N LEU A 34 13.77 16.43 6.72
CA LEU A 34 13.97 15.12 7.34
C LEU A 34 15.43 14.67 7.36
N LYS A 35 16.32 15.37 6.64
CA LYS A 35 17.73 14.97 6.49
C LYS A 35 18.50 14.91 7.81
N THR A 36 18.14 15.76 8.77
CA THR A 36 18.76 15.81 10.09
C THR A 36 17.96 15.05 11.17
N GLU A 37 16.80 14.53 10.81
CA GLU A 37 15.93 13.81 11.74
C GLU A 37 16.33 12.33 11.84
N GLN A 38 16.20 11.78 13.05
CA GLN A 38 16.42 10.35 13.30
C GLN A 38 15.10 9.60 13.54
N LYS A 39 14.00 10.33 13.67
CA LYS A 39 12.69 9.79 14.01
C LYS A 39 11.57 10.58 13.32
N ILE A 40 10.46 9.89 13.08
CA ILE A 40 9.23 10.44 12.55
C ILE A 40 8.05 9.82 13.30
N ASN A 41 6.96 10.57 13.50
CA ASN A 41 5.69 9.97 13.93
C ASN A 41 4.91 9.48 12.71
N THR A 42 4.08 8.46 12.87
CA THR A 42 3.14 7.98 11.84
C THR A 42 1.71 8.03 12.36
N GLU A 43 0.81 8.49 11.51
CA GLU A 43 -0.63 8.47 11.74
C GLU A 43 -1.32 7.93 10.49
N PHE A 44 -2.43 7.22 10.69
CA PHE A 44 -3.18 6.59 9.60
C PHE A 44 -4.60 7.13 9.55
N ALA A 45 -5.11 7.33 8.34
CA ALA A 45 -6.45 7.83 8.10
C ALA A 45 -7.13 6.97 7.02
N TYR A 46 -8.43 6.74 7.20
CA TYR A 46 -9.23 5.84 6.34
C TYR A 46 -10.54 6.49 5.86
N GLU A 47 -10.77 7.75 6.20
CA GLU A 47 -12.00 8.44 5.85
C GLU A 47 -12.15 8.60 4.33
N ASN A 48 -13.35 8.35 3.84
CA ASN A 48 -13.72 8.45 2.43
C ASN A 48 -12.95 7.49 1.51
N MET A 49 -12.49 6.36 2.05
CA MET A 49 -11.80 5.32 1.29
C MET A 49 -12.78 4.59 0.36
N ARG A 50 -12.39 4.43 -0.89
CA ARG A 50 -13.07 3.55 -1.86
C ARG A 50 -12.59 2.11 -1.68
N VAL A 51 -13.48 1.11 -1.90
CA VAL A 51 -13.11 -0.30 -1.78
C VAL A 51 -13.59 -1.09 -2.98
N GLY A 52 -12.66 -1.60 -3.79
CA GLY A 52 -12.96 -2.32 -5.01
C GLY A 52 -13.84 -1.50 -5.95
N LYS A 53 -15.04 -2.00 -6.24
CA LYS A 53 -16.04 -1.32 -7.08
C LYS A 53 -16.92 -0.31 -6.33
N PHE A 54 -16.81 -0.25 -5.01
CA PHE A 54 -17.64 0.61 -4.17
C PHE A 54 -16.97 1.96 -3.94
N ASP A 55 -17.74 3.04 -4.11
CA ASP A 55 -17.25 4.41 -3.90
C ASP A 55 -17.06 4.77 -2.42
N LYS A 56 -17.66 3.99 -1.51
CA LYS A 56 -17.55 4.15 -0.06
C LYS A 56 -17.31 2.81 0.62
N GLU A 57 -16.47 2.82 1.63
CA GLU A 57 -16.15 1.63 2.43
C GLU A 57 -17.39 1.03 3.07
N GLU A 58 -18.30 1.86 3.59
CA GLU A 58 -19.51 1.40 4.28
C GLU A 58 -20.36 0.52 3.36
N ALA A 59 -20.50 0.90 2.08
CA ALA A 59 -21.26 0.12 1.12
C ALA A 59 -20.62 -1.27 0.86
N TYR A 60 -19.29 -1.33 0.79
CA TYR A 60 -18.57 -2.60 0.69
C TYR A 60 -18.76 -3.48 1.92
N VAL A 61 -18.66 -2.88 3.12
CA VAL A 61 -18.80 -3.61 4.39
C VAL A 61 -20.20 -4.20 4.52
N VAL A 62 -21.24 -3.43 4.18
CA VAL A 62 -22.63 -3.93 4.20
C VAL A 62 -22.81 -5.10 3.23
N ASP A 63 -22.43 -4.94 1.96
CA ASP A 63 -22.55 -5.99 0.93
C ASP A 63 -21.82 -7.28 1.35
N LYS A 64 -20.60 -7.15 1.84
CA LYS A 64 -19.77 -8.29 2.25
C LYS A 64 -20.31 -8.98 3.48
N LYS A 65 -20.73 -8.22 4.49
CA LYS A 65 -21.35 -8.72 5.71
C LYS A 65 -22.60 -9.55 5.40
N GLU A 66 -23.51 -9.00 4.60
CA GLU A 66 -24.74 -9.71 4.20
C GLU A 66 -24.44 -10.99 3.42
N SER A 67 -23.51 -10.91 2.44
CA SER A 67 -23.09 -12.06 1.64
C SER A 67 -22.50 -13.19 2.50
N LEU A 68 -21.74 -12.87 3.54
CA LEU A 68 -21.18 -13.85 4.47
C LEU A 68 -22.23 -14.41 5.44
N ASN A 69 -23.14 -13.59 5.96
CA ASN A 69 -24.19 -14.02 6.85
C ASN A 69 -25.24 -14.94 6.15
N LYS A 70 -25.45 -14.76 4.83
CA LYS A 70 -26.25 -15.71 4.01
C LYS A 70 -25.62 -17.09 3.93
N LYS A 71 -24.30 -17.20 4.02
CA LYS A 71 -23.59 -18.48 4.00
C LYS A 71 -23.54 -19.14 5.36
N GLU A 72 -23.38 -18.34 6.41
CA GLU A 72 -23.26 -18.77 7.79
C GLU A 72 -23.61 -17.62 8.73
N ALA A 73 -24.59 -17.85 9.61
CA ALA A 73 -25.07 -16.82 10.53
C ALA A 73 -23.95 -16.30 11.45
N GLY A 74 -23.79 -14.96 11.54
CA GLY A 74 -22.77 -14.30 12.36
C GLY A 74 -21.37 -14.21 11.73
N ARG A 75 -21.12 -14.93 10.63
CA ARG A 75 -19.81 -14.88 9.94
C ARG A 75 -19.49 -13.49 9.38
N GLY A 76 -20.49 -12.82 8.81
CA GLY A 76 -20.34 -11.47 8.30
C GLY A 76 -20.11 -10.45 9.41
N ASP A 77 -20.74 -10.64 10.58
CA ASP A 77 -20.53 -9.77 11.73
C ASP A 77 -19.11 -9.87 12.28
N THR A 78 -18.60 -11.09 12.38
CA THR A 78 -17.20 -11.36 12.78
C THR A 78 -16.23 -10.76 11.80
N TRP A 79 -16.46 -10.96 10.49
CA TRP A 79 -15.63 -10.39 9.44
C TRP A 79 -15.64 -8.84 9.47
N ALA A 80 -16.80 -8.21 9.65
CA ALA A 80 -16.88 -6.73 9.68
C ALA A 80 -16.12 -6.13 10.87
N LYS A 81 -16.10 -6.80 12.01
CA LYS A 81 -15.27 -6.40 13.16
C LYS A 81 -13.78 -6.53 12.82
N ALA A 82 -13.38 -7.66 12.25
CA ALA A 82 -11.99 -7.90 11.84
C ALA A 82 -11.53 -6.88 10.79
N TRP A 83 -12.37 -6.54 9.81
CA TRP A 83 -12.07 -5.53 8.78
C TRP A 83 -11.58 -4.21 9.37
N VAL A 84 -12.19 -3.74 10.47
CA VAL A 84 -11.78 -2.50 11.13
C VAL A 84 -10.60 -2.72 12.06
N SER A 85 -10.63 -3.78 12.89
CA SER A 85 -9.59 -4.01 13.90
C SER A 85 -8.23 -4.38 13.30
N ASP A 86 -8.19 -4.96 12.11
CA ASP A 86 -6.96 -5.31 11.41
C ASP A 86 -6.10 -4.08 11.05
N ARG A 87 -6.68 -2.89 10.99
CA ARG A 87 -5.94 -1.64 10.80
C ARG A 87 -4.85 -1.49 11.86
N ASN A 88 -5.24 -1.44 13.11
CA ASN A 88 -4.33 -1.26 14.23
C ASN A 88 -3.57 -2.54 14.59
N ALA A 89 -4.19 -3.72 14.38
CA ALA A 89 -3.58 -4.99 14.76
C ALA A 89 -2.56 -5.51 13.74
N ARG A 90 -2.72 -5.18 12.46
CA ARG A 90 -1.95 -5.79 11.36
C ARG A 90 -1.35 -4.76 10.39
N PHE A 91 -2.18 -3.82 9.84
CA PHE A 91 -1.76 -2.96 8.74
C PHE A 91 -0.74 -1.91 9.16
N GLU A 92 -1.07 -1.13 10.18
CA GLU A 92 -0.22 -0.06 10.69
C GLU A 92 1.11 -0.58 11.25
N PRO A 93 1.14 -1.68 12.06
CA PRO A 93 2.40 -2.26 12.52
C PRO A 93 3.30 -2.75 11.38
N LYS A 94 2.71 -3.42 10.37
CA LYS A 94 3.48 -3.90 9.21
C LYS A 94 4.05 -2.78 8.37
N PHE A 95 3.24 -1.74 8.12
CA PHE A 95 3.74 -0.53 7.46
C PHE A 95 4.92 0.06 8.22
N ASN A 96 4.75 0.30 9.53
CA ASN A 96 5.77 0.91 10.37
C ASN A 96 7.07 0.10 10.40
N GLU A 97 6.97 -1.22 10.58
CA GLU A 97 8.13 -2.13 10.57
C GLU A 97 8.97 -1.97 9.30
N LEU A 98 8.32 -2.02 8.13
CA LEU A 98 9.02 -1.96 6.84
C LEU A 98 9.47 -0.54 6.48
N PHE A 99 8.72 0.48 6.94
CA PHE A 99 9.09 1.87 6.78
C PHE A 99 10.37 2.20 7.58
N GLU A 100 10.45 1.85 8.86
CA GLU A 100 11.66 2.06 9.70
C GLU A 100 12.89 1.42 9.06
N LYS A 101 12.79 0.14 8.68
CA LYS A 101 13.88 -0.60 8.03
C LYS A 101 14.36 0.03 6.74
N SER A 102 13.48 0.73 6.02
CA SER A 102 13.78 1.25 4.68
C SER A 102 14.17 2.74 4.68
N SER A 103 13.62 3.52 5.60
CA SER A 103 13.88 4.96 5.70
C SER A 103 15.09 5.32 6.57
N ASN A 104 15.48 4.45 7.51
CA ASN A 104 16.39 4.73 8.62
C ASN A 104 15.82 5.78 9.63
N LEU A 105 14.52 6.03 9.62
CA LEU A 105 13.83 6.89 10.59
C LEU A 105 13.07 6.01 11.58
N ALA A 106 13.38 6.10 12.87
CA ALA A 106 12.65 5.38 13.90
C ALA A 106 11.24 5.96 14.11
N ILE A 107 10.23 5.11 14.30
CA ILE A 107 8.88 5.58 14.59
C ILE A 107 8.77 6.03 16.05
N SER A 108 8.34 7.28 16.27
CA SER A 108 8.20 7.84 17.60
C SER A 108 7.13 8.94 17.66
N LYS A 109 6.21 8.83 18.61
CA LYS A 109 5.18 9.86 18.87
C LYS A 109 5.77 11.24 19.25
N ASN A 110 7.01 11.24 19.75
CA ASN A 110 7.72 12.46 20.15
C ASN A 110 8.62 13.03 19.03
N ALA A 111 8.38 12.65 17.78
CA ALA A 111 9.10 13.19 16.64
C ALA A 111 8.60 14.59 16.29
N LYS A 112 9.48 15.41 15.71
CA LYS A 112 9.17 16.77 15.24
C LYS A 112 8.19 16.79 14.07
N TYR A 113 8.25 15.76 13.22
CA TYR A 113 7.40 15.61 12.04
C TYR A 113 6.54 14.35 12.13
N THR A 114 5.33 14.46 11.57
CA THR A 114 4.38 13.36 11.45
C THR A 114 4.14 13.04 9.97
N LEU A 115 4.27 11.78 9.61
CA LEU A 115 3.81 11.21 8.37
C LEU A 115 2.35 10.78 8.55
N ILE A 116 1.42 11.42 7.86
CA ILE A 116 0.01 11.02 7.80
C ILE A 116 -0.18 10.21 6.54
N PHE A 117 -0.54 8.92 6.69
CA PHE A 117 -0.82 7.99 5.61
C PHE A 117 -2.33 7.80 5.47
N LYS A 118 -2.95 8.47 4.49
CA LYS A 118 -4.38 8.36 4.23
C LYS A 118 -4.65 7.39 3.10
N THR A 119 -5.20 6.24 3.43
CA THR A 119 -5.64 5.27 2.43
C THR A 119 -6.88 5.82 1.71
N ILE A 120 -6.79 6.00 0.40
CA ILE A 120 -7.88 6.52 -0.44
C ILE A 120 -8.57 5.44 -1.26
N PHE A 121 -7.90 4.32 -1.47
CA PHE A 121 -8.43 3.18 -2.21
C PHE A 121 -7.86 1.87 -1.67
N THR A 122 -8.72 0.86 -1.57
CA THR A 122 -8.35 -0.52 -1.21
C THR A 122 -9.00 -1.50 -2.17
N GLU A 123 -8.20 -2.34 -2.81
CA GLU A 123 -8.65 -3.57 -3.46
C GLU A 123 -8.37 -4.74 -2.49
N PRO A 124 -9.39 -5.38 -1.93
CA PRO A 124 -9.17 -6.45 -0.97
C PRO A 124 -8.54 -7.71 -1.57
N GLY A 125 -8.61 -7.83 -2.89
CA GLY A 125 -8.20 -9.03 -3.59
C GLY A 125 -9.07 -10.25 -3.26
N PHE A 126 -8.74 -11.38 -3.86
CA PHE A 126 -9.36 -12.67 -3.56
C PHE A 126 -8.44 -13.81 -3.99
N ASN A 127 -8.67 -14.97 -3.40
CA ASN A 127 -8.07 -16.23 -3.82
C ASN A 127 -9.16 -17.30 -3.85
N ILE A 128 -9.57 -17.72 -5.05
CA ILE A 128 -10.65 -18.69 -5.26
C ILE A 128 -10.15 -19.75 -6.26
N ALA A 129 -9.86 -20.91 -5.75
CA ALA A 129 -9.35 -22.05 -6.53
C ALA A 129 -8.12 -21.65 -7.40
N ILE A 130 -8.31 -21.61 -8.72
CA ILE A 130 -7.24 -21.25 -9.68
C ILE A 130 -7.19 -19.75 -10.00
N THR A 131 -8.15 -18.96 -9.51
CA THR A 131 -8.24 -17.51 -9.79
C THR A 131 -7.85 -16.70 -8.57
N ARG A 132 -6.90 -15.78 -8.77
CA ARG A 132 -6.37 -14.93 -7.73
C ARG A 132 -6.30 -13.47 -8.17
N LYS A 133 -6.63 -12.56 -7.25
CA LYS A 133 -6.37 -11.13 -7.36
C LYS A 133 -5.63 -10.67 -6.11
N ASN A 134 -4.48 -10.03 -6.28
CA ASN A 134 -3.74 -9.48 -5.15
C ASN A 134 -4.53 -8.34 -4.49
N ALA A 135 -4.30 -8.13 -3.18
CA ALA A 135 -4.71 -6.89 -2.55
C ALA A 135 -3.87 -5.73 -3.07
N GLU A 136 -4.45 -4.54 -3.09
CA GLU A 136 -3.78 -3.30 -3.51
C GLU A 136 -4.30 -2.13 -2.69
N ILE A 137 -3.43 -1.19 -2.34
CA ILE A 137 -3.82 0.07 -1.74
C ILE A 137 -3.21 1.26 -2.49
N ASN A 138 -3.97 2.37 -2.50
CA ASN A 138 -3.48 3.69 -2.87
C ASN A 138 -3.66 4.63 -1.68
N ALA A 139 -2.72 5.56 -1.50
CA ALA A 139 -2.76 6.50 -0.40
C ALA A 139 -2.23 7.88 -0.82
N ASP A 140 -2.78 8.90 -0.15
CA ASP A 140 -2.16 10.21 -0.05
C ASP A 140 -1.31 10.26 1.20
N VAL A 141 -0.18 10.94 1.13
CA VAL A 141 0.79 11.07 2.23
C VAL A 141 1.10 12.53 2.46
N TRP A 142 1.02 12.95 3.72
CA TRP A 142 1.46 14.27 4.14
C TRP A 142 2.59 14.15 5.17
N ILE A 143 3.61 14.97 5.01
CA ILE A 143 4.57 15.24 6.07
C ILE A 143 4.19 16.59 6.67
N VAL A 144 3.90 16.61 7.96
CA VAL A 144 3.46 17.79 8.70
C VAL A 144 4.31 18.01 9.93
N GLU A 145 4.30 19.22 10.51
CA GLU A 145 4.85 19.42 11.87
C GLU A 145 3.93 18.73 12.89
N THR A 146 4.50 17.94 13.80
CA THR A 146 3.73 17.22 14.83
C THR A 146 2.96 18.17 15.75
N ALA A 147 3.57 19.30 16.10
CA ALA A 147 2.97 20.32 16.96
C ALA A 147 1.88 21.16 16.25
N ASN A 148 1.90 21.20 14.92
CA ASN A 148 0.93 21.96 14.12
C ASN A 148 0.68 21.23 12.79
N LYS A 149 -0.33 20.37 12.77
CA LYS A 149 -0.64 19.54 11.59
C LYS A 149 -1.16 20.31 10.38
N ASP A 150 -1.58 21.56 10.56
CA ASP A 150 -1.98 22.42 9.43
C ASP A 150 -0.74 22.89 8.65
N LYS A 151 0.45 22.82 9.25
CA LYS A 151 1.70 23.14 8.58
C LYS A 151 2.20 21.92 7.78
N VAL A 152 1.73 21.86 6.55
CA VAL A 152 2.14 20.83 5.59
C VAL A 152 3.51 21.16 5.03
N ILE A 153 4.46 20.24 5.16
CA ILE A 153 5.84 20.35 4.66
C ILE A 153 5.96 19.74 3.26
N ALA A 154 5.35 18.58 3.08
CA ALA A 154 5.38 17.89 1.80
C ALA A 154 4.13 17.01 1.61
N LYS A 155 3.76 16.82 0.34
CA LYS A 155 2.69 15.88 -0.07
C LYS A 155 3.25 14.89 -1.08
N ALA A 156 2.90 13.63 -0.91
CA ALA A 156 3.24 12.56 -1.83
C ALA A 156 2.03 11.66 -2.06
N THR A 157 2.09 10.85 -3.11
CA THR A 157 1.10 9.80 -3.37
C THR A 157 1.79 8.44 -3.44
N VAL A 158 1.12 7.43 -2.94
CA VAL A 158 1.47 6.01 -3.09
C VAL A 158 0.41 5.37 -3.97
N GLN A 159 0.81 4.80 -5.09
CA GLN A 159 -0.10 4.11 -6.00
C GLN A 159 0.35 2.67 -6.19
N LYS A 160 -0.62 1.74 -6.17
CA LYS A 160 -0.42 0.32 -6.44
C LYS A 160 0.58 -0.35 -5.48
N ALA A 161 0.45 -0.10 -4.19
CA ALA A 161 1.12 -0.94 -3.21
C ALA A 161 0.39 -2.29 -3.14
N VAL A 162 1.10 -3.38 -3.46
CA VAL A 162 0.50 -4.68 -3.75
C VAL A 162 0.85 -5.70 -2.68
N GLY A 163 -0.15 -6.26 -2.05
CA GLY A 163 0.00 -7.40 -1.15
C GLY A 163 0.26 -8.69 -1.93
N ARG A 164 1.53 -9.08 -2.01
CA ARG A 164 1.96 -10.33 -2.66
C ARG A 164 2.16 -11.40 -1.59
N THR A 165 1.19 -12.27 -1.43
CA THR A 165 1.35 -13.45 -0.59
C THR A 165 1.90 -14.61 -1.42
N PHE A 166 2.96 -15.24 -0.93
CA PHE A 166 3.54 -16.44 -1.51
C PHE A 166 3.03 -17.66 -0.72
N GLY A 167 2.31 -18.56 -1.40
CA GLY A 167 1.82 -19.80 -0.80
C GLY A 167 0.30 -19.94 -0.78
N GLY A 168 -0.19 -21.16 -0.95
CA GLY A 168 -1.55 -21.51 -1.37
C GLY A 168 -2.72 -21.25 -0.42
N TYR A 169 -2.55 -20.60 0.73
CA TYR A 169 -3.61 -20.49 1.75
C TYR A 169 -3.94 -19.04 2.11
N ASP A 170 -4.05 -18.19 1.10
CA ASP A 170 -4.36 -16.78 1.24
C ASP A 170 -5.89 -16.54 1.24
N PHE A 171 -6.59 -17.09 2.21
CA PHE A 171 -8.04 -16.90 2.37
C PHE A 171 -8.39 -15.70 3.26
N ASP A 172 -7.43 -15.16 4.00
CA ASP A 172 -7.60 -14.03 4.90
C ASP A 172 -7.35 -12.69 4.17
N THR A 173 -8.40 -11.89 4.08
CA THR A 173 -8.34 -10.54 3.49
C THR A 173 -7.39 -9.64 4.29
N GLY A 174 -7.37 -9.76 5.62
CA GLY A 174 -6.48 -8.97 6.49
C GLY A 174 -5.01 -9.26 6.22
N GLU A 175 -4.65 -10.53 5.99
CA GLU A 175 -3.27 -10.91 5.65
C GLU A 175 -2.83 -10.28 4.32
N ARG A 176 -3.65 -10.38 3.27
CA ARG A 176 -3.35 -9.77 1.98
C ARG A 176 -3.17 -8.27 2.06
N LEU A 177 -4.03 -7.60 2.81
CA LEU A 177 -3.94 -6.15 3.02
C LEU A 177 -2.72 -5.77 3.86
N SER A 178 -2.41 -6.53 4.91
CA SER A 178 -1.20 -6.34 5.70
C SER A 178 0.07 -6.33 4.84
N GLU A 179 0.18 -7.24 3.87
CA GLU A 179 1.28 -7.25 2.91
C GLU A 179 1.28 -6.05 1.95
N ALA A 180 0.10 -5.51 1.59
CA ALA A 180 0.04 -4.27 0.80
C ALA A 180 0.53 -3.05 1.61
N TYR A 181 0.21 -2.99 2.90
CA TYR A 181 0.75 -1.95 3.79
C TYR A 181 2.26 -2.13 4.04
N ALA A 182 2.75 -3.37 4.13
CA ALA A 182 4.18 -3.67 4.21
C ALA A 182 4.93 -3.16 2.97
N ASP A 183 4.39 -3.43 1.76
CA ASP A 183 4.95 -2.94 0.49
C ASP A 183 4.94 -1.40 0.43
N ALA A 184 3.82 -0.77 0.84
CA ALA A 184 3.73 0.69 0.92
C ALA A 184 4.78 1.28 1.87
N GLY A 185 4.91 0.74 3.08
CA GLY A 185 5.88 1.21 4.08
C GLY A 185 7.32 1.08 3.59
N LYS A 186 7.67 -0.09 3.04
CA LYS A 186 8.99 -0.34 2.46
C LYS A 186 9.34 0.66 1.35
N ALA A 187 8.45 0.82 0.39
CA ALA A 187 8.72 1.66 -0.76
C ALA A 187 8.74 3.15 -0.41
N LEU A 188 7.82 3.59 0.47
CA LEU A 188 7.80 4.98 0.94
C LEU A 188 9.04 5.31 1.78
N GLY A 189 9.47 4.41 2.66
CA GLY A 189 10.70 4.56 3.42
C GLY A 189 11.92 4.70 2.52
N LYS A 190 12.04 3.82 1.52
CA LYS A 190 13.10 3.94 0.51
C LYS A 190 13.03 5.24 -0.27
N PHE A 191 11.82 5.62 -0.73
CA PHE A 191 11.63 6.86 -1.48
C PHE A 191 12.07 8.10 -0.68
N ILE A 192 11.72 8.18 0.61
CA ILE A 192 12.16 9.26 1.49
C ILE A 192 13.68 9.23 1.62
N LYS A 193 14.27 8.08 1.96
CA LYS A 193 15.73 7.93 2.09
C LYS A 193 16.49 8.36 0.83
N ASP A 194 16.00 7.99 -0.35
CA ASP A 194 16.64 8.33 -1.64
C ASP A 194 16.52 9.84 -1.98
N LYS A 195 15.68 10.60 -1.27
CA LYS A 195 15.49 12.06 -1.40
C LYS A 195 16.27 12.88 -0.37
N LEU A 196 16.82 12.24 0.66
CA LEU A 196 17.61 12.89 1.71
C LEU A 196 19.10 12.87 1.38
#